data_671a5e28494635d48e6fab886e05c365
#
_entry.id   671a5e28494635d48e6fab886e05c365
#
_cell.length_a   1.000
_cell.length_b   1.000
_cell.length_c   1.000
_cell.angle_alpha   90.00
_cell.angle_beta   90.00
_cell.angle_gamma   90.00
#
_symmetry.space_group_name_H-M   'P 1'
#
loop_
_entity.id
_entity.type
_entity.pdbx_description
1 polymer ?
#
loop_
_entity_poly.entity_id
_entity_poly.type
_entity_poly.pdbx_seq_one_letter_code
_entity_poly.pdbx_strand_id
1 'polypeptide(L)'
;DEADIKRLLGVVDARVRSTRTGARWQLLSWNALKDKGTPGEKANALVAATVKRQLTRRPVAEWERARLDEASASHHNYLKVDQYMTTDLFTVHADDPVEMVNILMDWERLRHIPVEDKDHRLIGLVSYRSLLRFLAAGGSTKDTPVSKIMRREVKTITPETDTLDALKLMQRYRIGCLPVLQNERLVGIVLPRLRN
;
A
#
# COMPACT_ATOMS: atom_id res chain seq x y z
N ASP A 1 10.16 13.73 14.38
CA ASP A 1 10.43 13.94 15.79
C ASP A 1 11.18 12.72 16.34
N GLU A 2 12.12 12.93 17.29
CA GLU A 2 12.94 11.85 17.88
C GLU A 2 12.07 10.79 18.58
N ALA A 3 10.91 11.19 19.09
CA ALA A 3 9.92 10.31 19.68
C ALA A 3 9.25 9.41 18.63
N ASP A 4 8.97 9.92 17.43
CA ASP A 4 8.41 9.13 16.32
C ASP A 4 9.41 8.13 15.78
N ILE A 5 10.69 8.47 15.80
CA ILE A 5 11.77 7.56 15.40
C ILE A 5 11.96 6.46 16.44
N LYS A 6 11.93 6.79 17.74
CA LYS A 6 11.93 5.79 18.81
C LYS A 6 10.70 4.89 18.76
N ARG A 7 9.53 5.43 18.39
CA ARG A 7 8.29 4.67 18.20
C ARG A 7 8.34 3.77 16.97
N LEU A 8 8.92 4.23 15.85
CA LEU A 8 9.19 3.45 14.65
C LEU A 8 10.20 2.32 14.92
N LEU A 9 11.27 2.62 15.66
CA LEU A 9 12.25 1.62 16.10
C LEU A 9 11.63 0.62 17.06
N GLY A 10 10.72 1.02 17.94
CA GLY A 10 9.95 0.13 18.82
C GLY A 10 9.01 -0.81 18.04
N VAL A 11 8.39 -0.35 16.96
CA VAL A 11 7.56 -1.19 16.07
C VAL A 11 8.44 -2.13 15.23
N VAL A 12 9.60 -1.66 14.80
CA VAL A 12 10.59 -2.51 14.12
C VAL A 12 11.14 -3.54 15.10
N ASP A 13 11.46 -3.16 16.33
CA ASP A 13 11.93 -4.05 17.40
C ASP A 13 10.89 -5.13 17.76
N ALA A 14 9.60 -4.82 17.76
CA ALA A 14 8.54 -5.78 17.99
C ALA A 14 8.42 -6.85 16.87
N ARG A 15 8.71 -6.47 15.61
CA ARG A 15 8.75 -7.40 14.46
C ARG A 15 10.08 -8.13 14.31
N VAL A 16 11.17 -7.55 14.76
CA VAL A 16 12.54 -8.06 14.65
C VAL A 16 12.92 -8.97 15.82
N ARG A 17 12.09 -9.07 16.86
CA ARG A 17 12.29 -10.06 17.94
C ARG A 17 12.40 -11.51 17.47
N SER A 18 12.06 -11.80 16.21
CA SER A 18 12.25 -13.14 15.63
C SER A 18 13.67 -13.40 15.10
N THR A 19 14.51 -12.38 14.93
CA THR A 19 15.91 -12.56 14.50
C THR A 19 16.84 -11.63 15.26
N ARG A 20 17.50 -12.16 16.30
CA ARG A 20 18.55 -11.47 17.11
C ARG A 20 19.57 -10.70 16.25
N THR A 21 19.86 -11.18 15.06
CA THR A 21 20.86 -10.66 14.14
C THR A 21 20.39 -9.39 13.43
N GLY A 22 19.11 -9.31 13.04
CA GLY A 22 18.54 -8.14 12.37
C GLY A 22 18.44 -6.92 13.30
N ALA A 23 17.99 -7.12 14.55
CA ALA A 23 17.93 -6.07 15.56
C ALA A 23 19.32 -5.50 15.87
N ARG A 24 20.34 -6.39 15.98
CA ARG A 24 21.72 -5.98 16.22
C ARG A 24 22.27 -5.14 15.07
N TRP A 25 21.99 -5.51 13.82
CA TRP A 25 22.43 -4.73 12.66
C TRP A 25 21.78 -3.33 12.67
N GLN A 26 20.49 -3.22 12.91
CA GLN A 26 19.78 -1.94 12.96
C GLN A 26 20.33 -1.04 14.06
N LEU A 27 20.57 -1.58 15.27
CA LEU A 27 21.17 -0.83 16.36
C LEU A 27 22.58 -0.32 16.02
N LEU A 28 23.42 -1.16 15.41
CA LEU A 28 24.76 -0.78 15.01
C LEU A 28 24.74 0.28 13.91
N SER A 29 23.81 0.17 12.97
CA SER A 29 23.62 1.15 11.90
C SER A 29 23.08 2.48 12.45
N TRP A 30 22.10 2.43 13.36
CA TRP A 30 21.59 3.61 14.04
C TRP A 30 22.71 4.35 14.81
N ASN A 31 23.49 3.62 15.59
CA ASN A 31 24.61 4.20 16.34
C ASN A 31 25.67 4.82 15.41
N ALA A 32 25.92 4.22 14.23
CA ALA A 32 26.82 4.77 13.24
C ALA A 32 26.32 6.09 12.63
N LEU A 33 25.01 6.33 12.65
CA LEU A 33 24.36 7.54 12.13
C LEU A 33 23.99 8.55 13.23
N LYS A 34 24.20 8.21 14.51
CA LYS A 34 23.69 8.97 15.67
C LYS A 34 24.02 10.47 15.60
N ASP A 35 25.23 10.81 15.24
CA ASP A 35 25.74 12.18 15.23
C ASP A 35 25.76 12.80 13.83
N LYS A 36 25.07 12.22 12.86
CA LYS A 36 25.09 12.63 11.45
C LYS A 36 23.68 12.96 10.96
N GLY A 37 23.52 14.12 10.30
CA GLY A 37 22.28 14.53 9.64
C GLY A 37 21.08 14.73 10.59
N THR A 38 19.94 15.06 9.99
CA THR A 38 18.67 15.22 10.67
C THR A 38 18.04 13.87 11.03
N PRO A 39 17.11 13.80 11.99
CA PRO A 39 16.39 12.58 12.32
C PRO A 39 15.71 11.91 11.10
N GLY A 40 15.14 12.71 10.20
CA GLY A 40 14.50 12.21 8.98
C GLY A 40 15.50 11.59 7.99
N GLU A 41 16.66 12.22 7.79
CA GLU A 41 17.73 11.69 6.93
C GLU A 41 18.27 10.37 7.46
N LYS A 42 18.46 10.26 8.78
CA LYS A 42 18.91 9.02 9.42
C LYS A 42 17.90 7.88 9.22
N ALA A 43 16.61 8.17 9.44
CA ALA A 43 15.54 7.19 9.25
C ALA A 43 15.49 6.72 7.79
N ASN A 44 15.57 7.66 6.84
CA ASN A 44 15.57 7.35 5.42
C ASN A 44 16.79 6.51 5.03
N ALA A 45 17.99 6.86 5.52
CA ALA A 45 19.21 6.10 5.26
C ALA A 45 19.14 4.67 5.82
N LEU A 46 18.58 4.50 7.03
CA LEU A 46 18.42 3.19 7.65
C LEU A 46 17.44 2.30 6.87
N VAL A 47 16.29 2.87 6.48
CA VAL A 47 15.29 2.17 5.66
C VAL A 47 15.88 1.77 4.32
N ALA A 48 16.53 2.69 3.63
CA ALA A 48 17.19 2.48 2.36
C ALA A 48 18.23 1.36 2.41
N ALA A 49 19.09 1.42 3.42
CA ALA A 49 20.11 0.40 3.64
C ALA A 49 19.49 -0.99 3.89
N THR A 50 18.40 -1.05 4.69
CA THR A 50 17.70 -2.30 4.98
C THR A 50 17.20 -2.96 3.71
N VAL A 51 16.48 -2.21 2.87
CA VAL A 51 15.93 -2.75 1.63
C VAL A 51 17.01 -3.16 0.65
N LYS A 52 17.99 -2.29 0.42
CA LYS A 52 19.12 -2.62 -0.47
C LYS A 52 19.77 -3.95 -0.07
N ARG A 53 19.93 -4.19 1.22
CA ARG A 53 20.57 -5.41 1.73
C ARG A 53 19.65 -6.62 1.67
N GLN A 54 18.33 -6.45 1.89
CA GLN A 54 17.35 -7.51 1.68
C GLN A 54 17.35 -8.01 0.23
N LEU A 55 17.47 -7.11 -0.74
CA LEU A 55 17.55 -7.45 -2.16
C LEU A 55 18.80 -8.27 -2.51
N THR A 56 19.90 -8.14 -1.75
CA THR A 56 21.12 -8.94 -1.98
C THR A 56 20.99 -10.39 -1.54
N ARG A 57 19.94 -10.75 -0.80
CA ARG A 57 19.70 -12.08 -0.22
C ARG A 57 20.86 -12.64 0.63
N ARG A 58 21.78 -11.77 1.09
CA ARG A 58 22.85 -12.16 1.99
C ARG A 58 22.34 -12.29 3.42
N PRO A 59 22.96 -13.16 4.23
CA PRO A 59 22.64 -13.24 5.66
C PRO A 59 22.80 -11.89 6.37
N VAL A 60 21.90 -11.57 7.29
CA VAL A 60 21.91 -10.28 8.01
C VAL A 60 23.23 -10.03 8.75
N ALA A 61 23.91 -11.10 9.17
CA ALA A 61 25.23 -11.02 9.82
C ALA A 61 26.33 -10.41 8.92
N GLU A 62 26.18 -10.49 7.60
CA GLU A 62 27.11 -9.98 6.61
C GLU A 62 26.74 -8.58 6.11
N TRP A 63 25.67 -7.99 6.63
CA TRP A 63 25.25 -6.67 6.18
C TRP A 63 26.16 -5.58 6.71
N GLU A 64 26.60 -4.72 5.82
CA GLU A 64 27.34 -3.52 6.16
C GLU A 64 26.45 -2.49 6.87
N ARG A 65 27.02 -1.68 7.74
CA ARG A 65 26.31 -0.61 8.44
C ARG A 65 25.71 0.38 7.45
N ALA A 66 24.53 0.92 7.81
CA ALA A 66 23.91 1.98 7.02
C ALA A 66 24.77 3.24 7.00
N ARG A 67 24.78 3.93 5.87
CA ARG A 67 25.49 5.20 5.64
C ARG A 67 24.46 6.27 5.30
N LEU A 68 24.73 7.53 5.71
CA LEU A 68 23.79 8.63 5.47
C LEU A 68 23.58 8.91 3.97
N ASP A 69 24.61 8.74 3.16
CA ASP A 69 24.55 8.91 1.71
C ASP A 69 23.65 7.86 1.01
N GLU A 70 23.35 6.75 1.66
CA GLU A 70 22.42 5.76 1.12
C GLU A 70 20.98 6.30 1.02
N ALA A 71 20.62 7.28 1.83
CA ALA A 71 19.32 7.98 1.72
C ALA A 71 19.17 8.68 0.36
N SER A 72 20.23 9.30 -0.13
CA SER A 72 20.24 10.01 -1.42
C SER A 72 20.16 9.07 -2.62
N ALA A 73 20.78 7.89 -2.50
CA ALA A 73 20.71 6.84 -3.51
C ALA A 73 19.36 6.12 -3.55
N SER A 74 18.61 6.18 -2.44
CA SER A 74 17.39 5.41 -2.24
C SER A 74 16.12 6.16 -2.60
N HIS A 75 16.20 7.45 -2.93
CA HIS A 75 15.04 8.15 -3.52
C HIS A 75 14.53 7.47 -4.79
N HIS A 76 15.24 6.50 -5.35
CA HIS A 76 14.87 5.78 -6.55
C HIS A 76 14.32 4.36 -6.32
N ASN A 77 14.44 3.75 -5.14
CA ASN A 77 14.19 2.31 -4.95
C ASN A 77 12.90 1.93 -4.22
N TYR A 78 12.14 2.89 -3.66
CA TYR A 78 10.83 2.63 -3.05
C TYR A 78 9.68 3.15 -3.89
N LEU A 79 9.87 3.34 -5.16
CA LEU A 79 9.15 4.38 -5.86
C LEU A 79 8.18 3.86 -6.88
N LYS A 80 8.14 2.56 -7.10
CA LYS A 80 7.19 2.00 -8.06
C LYS A 80 6.06 1.31 -7.32
N VAL A 81 4.88 1.53 -7.82
CA VAL A 81 3.64 0.98 -7.29
C VAL A 81 3.66 -0.56 -7.26
N ASP A 82 4.29 -1.21 -8.23
CA ASP A 82 4.45 -2.67 -8.31
C ASP A 82 5.10 -3.30 -7.07
N GLN A 83 5.91 -2.54 -6.34
CA GLN A 83 6.65 -3.05 -5.18
C GLN A 83 5.77 -3.23 -3.92
N TYR A 84 4.59 -2.60 -3.88
CA TYR A 84 3.73 -2.60 -2.69
C TYR A 84 2.23 -2.67 -3.00
N MET A 85 1.81 -2.71 -4.27
CA MET A 85 0.42 -2.93 -4.62
C MET A 85 -0.04 -4.32 -4.15
N THR A 86 -1.31 -4.42 -3.81
CA THR A 86 -1.96 -5.71 -3.56
C THR A 86 -2.36 -6.32 -4.90
N THR A 87 -1.93 -7.54 -5.15
CA THR A 87 -2.21 -8.28 -6.40
C THR A 87 -3.24 -9.38 -6.23
N ASP A 88 -3.47 -9.82 -5.00
CA ASP A 88 -4.56 -10.74 -4.67
C ASP A 88 -5.85 -9.94 -4.53
N LEU A 89 -6.64 -9.90 -5.60
CA LEU A 89 -7.78 -9.00 -5.74
C LEU A 89 -9.10 -9.78 -5.76
N PHE A 90 -10.05 -9.28 -4.99
CA PHE A 90 -11.45 -9.64 -5.15
C PHE A 90 -12.11 -8.63 -6.10
N THR A 91 -12.70 -9.11 -7.17
CA THR A 91 -13.41 -8.31 -8.17
C THR A 91 -14.85 -8.80 -8.32
N VAL A 92 -15.71 -7.98 -8.88
CA VAL A 92 -17.10 -8.31 -9.20
C VAL A 92 -17.43 -7.80 -10.60
N HIS A 93 -18.49 -8.33 -11.20
CA HIS A 93 -19.02 -7.84 -12.47
C HIS A 93 -20.14 -6.82 -12.26
N ALA A 94 -20.43 -6.03 -13.30
CA ALA A 94 -21.45 -4.98 -13.24
C ALA A 94 -22.86 -5.52 -12.98
N ASP A 95 -23.14 -6.75 -13.42
CA ASP A 95 -24.43 -7.43 -13.31
C ASP A 95 -24.56 -8.27 -12.04
N ASP A 96 -23.49 -8.44 -11.26
CA ASP A 96 -23.54 -9.15 -10.00
C ASP A 96 -24.46 -8.41 -9.00
N PRO A 97 -25.14 -9.13 -8.09
CA PRO A 97 -25.97 -8.50 -7.09
C PRO A 97 -25.14 -7.75 -6.06
N VAL A 98 -25.64 -6.61 -5.58
CA VAL A 98 -24.98 -5.83 -4.51
C VAL A 98 -24.77 -6.66 -3.25
N GLU A 99 -25.55 -7.69 -3.01
CA GLU A 99 -25.38 -8.61 -1.90
C GLU A 99 -24.01 -9.30 -1.92
N MET A 100 -23.51 -9.67 -3.10
CA MET A 100 -22.16 -10.24 -3.26
C MET A 100 -21.07 -9.26 -2.80
N VAL A 101 -21.21 -7.97 -3.15
CA VAL A 101 -20.31 -6.91 -2.68
C VAL A 101 -20.36 -6.79 -1.16
N ASN A 102 -21.57 -6.83 -0.58
CA ASN A 102 -21.76 -6.73 0.87
C ASN A 102 -21.06 -7.89 1.60
N ILE A 103 -21.26 -9.13 1.12
CA ILE A 103 -20.63 -10.33 1.69
C ILE A 103 -19.11 -10.27 1.58
N LEU A 104 -18.56 -9.92 0.41
CA LEU A 104 -17.12 -9.82 0.21
C LEU A 104 -16.49 -8.72 1.10
N MET A 105 -17.15 -7.57 1.22
CA MET A 105 -16.66 -6.49 2.07
C MET A 105 -16.62 -6.87 3.55
N ASP A 106 -17.59 -7.67 4.01
CA ASP A 106 -17.65 -8.13 5.40
C ASP A 106 -16.60 -9.23 5.67
N TRP A 107 -16.58 -10.29 4.89
CA TRP A 107 -15.71 -11.44 5.11
C TRP A 107 -14.23 -11.10 4.96
N GLU A 108 -13.88 -10.40 3.88
CA GLU A 108 -12.49 -10.04 3.56
C GLU A 108 -12.09 -8.68 4.14
N ARG A 109 -13.00 -8.02 4.87
CA ARG A 109 -12.79 -6.68 5.46
C ARG A 109 -12.35 -5.65 4.43
N LEU A 110 -12.92 -5.74 3.23
CA LEU A 110 -12.59 -4.85 2.12
C LEU A 110 -13.35 -3.53 2.23
N ARG A 111 -12.70 -2.46 1.81
CA ARG A 111 -13.33 -1.13 1.71
C ARG A 111 -13.57 -0.70 0.27
N HIS A 112 -12.96 -1.38 -0.67
CA HIS A 112 -13.05 -1.12 -2.10
C HIS A 112 -13.01 -2.44 -2.86
N ILE A 113 -13.89 -2.59 -3.85
CA ILE A 113 -13.94 -3.75 -4.74
C ILE A 113 -13.97 -3.21 -6.17
N PRO A 114 -12.98 -3.53 -7.00
CA PRO A 114 -13.00 -3.21 -8.42
C PRO A 114 -14.11 -3.96 -9.14
N VAL A 115 -14.67 -3.32 -10.16
CA VAL A 115 -15.67 -3.91 -11.05
C VAL A 115 -15.04 -4.11 -12.42
N GLU A 116 -15.05 -5.33 -12.90
CA GLU A 116 -14.46 -5.73 -14.18
C GLU A 116 -15.54 -6.11 -15.21
N ASP A 117 -15.17 -6.03 -16.48
CA ASP A 117 -15.90 -6.67 -17.56
C ASP A 117 -15.38 -8.10 -17.81
N LYS A 118 -15.95 -8.77 -18.82
CA LYS A 118 -15.59 -10.15 -19.21
C LYS A 118 -14.16 -10.28 -19.75
N ASP A 119 -13.54 -9.17 -20.15
CA ASP A 119 -12.17 -9.10 -20.66
C ASP A 119 -11.16 -8.71 -19.58
N HIS A 120 -11.59 -8.70 -18.29
CA HIS A 120 -10.81 -8.25 -17.13
C HIS A 120 -10.37 -6.78 -17.20
N ARG A 121 -11.16 -5.94 -17.89
CA ARG A 121 -10.94 -4.49 -17.89
C ARG A 121 -11.71 -3.85 -16.75
N LEU A 122 -11.07 -2.88 -16.11
CA LEU A 122 -11.71 -2.11 -15.03
C LEU A 122 -12.78 -1.20 -15.60
N ILE A 123 -14.05 -1.42 -15.21
CA ILE A 123 -15.19 -0.60 -15.62
C ILE A 123 -15.81 0.22 -14.48
N GLY A 124 -15.38 -0.02 -13.26
CA GLY A 124 -15.87 0.70 -12.10
C GLY A 124 -15.19 0.33 -10.80
N LEU A 125 -15.61 1.00 -9.74
CA LEU A 125 -15.14 0.74 -8.37
C LEU A 125 -16.30 0.91 -7.41
N VAL A 126 -16.53 -0.08 -6.54
CA VAL A 126 -17.45 0.03 -5.41
C VAL A 126 -16.66 0.33 -4.15
N SER A 127 -17.09 1.30 -3.37
CA SER A 127 -16.55 1.59 -2.06
C SER A 127 -17.55 1.22 -0.96
N TYR A 128 -17.03 0.86 0.22
CA TYR A 128 -17.87 0.65 1.41
C TYR A 128 -18.80 1.84 1.68
N ARG A 129 -18.34 3.06 1.42
CA ARG A 129 -19.15 4.27 1.56
C ARG A 129 -20.32 4.33 0.55
N SER A 130 -20.12 3.86 -0.69
CA SER A 130 -21.20 3.80 -1.69
C SER A 130 -22.25 2.75 -1.32
N LEU A 131 -21.79 1.62 -0.80
CA LEU A 131 -22.67 0.56 -0.27
C LEU A 131 -23.50 1.07 0.90
N LEU A 132 -22.89 1.69 1.91
CA LEU A 132 -23.62 2.25 3.05
C LEU A 132 -24.65 3.31 2.63
N ARG A 133 -24.29 4.18 1.69
CA ARG A 133 -25.24 5.20 1.16
C ARG A 133 -26.43 4.56 0.47
N PHE A 134 -26.20 3.51 -0.30
CA PHE A 134 -27.25 2.76 -0.97
C PHE A 134 -28.20 2.09 0.04
N LEU A 135 -27.65 1.42 1.06
CA LEU A 135 -28.45 0.79 2.13
C LEU A 135 -29.24 1.82 2.94
N ALA A 136 -28.62 2.95 3.30
CA ALA A 136 -29.29 4.03 4.02
C ALA A 136 -30.45 4.67 3.23
N ALA A 137 -30.42 4.59 1.90
CA ALA A 137 -31.52 5.01 1.02
C ALA A 137 -32.62 3.94 0.84
N GLY A 138 -32.56 2.83 1.58
CA GLY A 138 -33.51 1.73 1.48
C GLY A 138 -33.29 0.80 0.28
N GLY A 139 -32.10 0.78 -0.29
CA GLY A 139 -31.80 -0.09 -1.42
C GLY A 139 -31.79 -1.58 -1.06
N SER A 140 -32.38 -2.41 -1.93
CA SER A 140 -32.35 -3.87 -1.81
C SER A 140 -31.06 -4.43 -2.40
N THR A 141 -30.32 -5.21 -1.60
CA THR A 141 -29.03 -5.80 -2.06
C THR A 141 -29.22 -6.98 -3.02
N LYS A 142 -30.31 -7.73 -2.86
CA LYS A 142 -30.55 -8.98 -3.60
C LYS A 142 -30.83 -8.78 -5.08
N ASP A 143 -31.64 -7.75 -5.39
CA ASP A 143 -32.15 -7.54 -6.74
C ASP A 143 -31.48 -6.37 -7.49
N THR A 144 -30.52 -5.71 -6.85
CA THR A 144 -29.84 -4.56 -7.43
C THR A 144 -28.50 -4.96 -7.99
N PRO A 145 -28.20 -4.68 -9.28
CA PRO A 145 -26.90 -4.97 -9.85
C PRO A 145 -25.85 -3.94 -9.36
N VAL A 146 -24.61 -4.39 -9.27
CA VAL A 146 -23.44 -3.58 -8.85
C VAL A 146 -23.30 -2.30 -9.68
N SER A 147 -23.69 -2.34 -10.95
CA SER A 147 -23.68 -1.18 -11.87
C SER A 147 -24.47 0.04 -11.36
N LYS A 148 -25.41 -0.15 -10.43
CA LYS A 148 -26.22 0.93 -9.83
C LYS A 148 -25.48 1.69 -8.72
N ILE A 149 -24.48 1.04 -8.07
CA ILE A 149 -23.77 1.62 -6.93
C ILE A 149 -22.29 1.88 -7.22
N MET A 150 -21.76 1.33 -8.31
CA MET A 150 -20.38 1.53 -8.70
C MET A 150 -20.13 2.95 -9.22
N ARG A 151 -18.93 3.44 -8.97
CA ARG A 151 -18.39 4.65 -9.60
C ARG A 151 -17.68 4.26 -10.88
N ARG A 152 -18.07 4.85 -12.02
CA ARG A 152 -17.47 4.55 -13.34
C ARG A 152 -16.19 5.34 -13.60
N GLU A 153 -16.15 6.61 -13.17
CA GLU A 153 -14.96 7.45 -13.30
C GLU A 153 -13.95 7.12 -12.19
N VAL A 154 -13.08 6.18 -12.46
CA VAL A 154 -12.06 5.72 -11.52
C VAL A 154 -10.70 6.29 -11.94
N LYS A 155 -9.98 6.89 -10.99
CA LYS A 155 -8.58 7.26 -11.21
C LYS A 155 -7.73 6.01 -11.08
N THR A 156 -6.87 5.77 -12.05
CA THR A 156 -6.00 4.59 -12.13
C THR A 156 -4.55 5.04 -12.28
N ILE A 157 -3.64 4.12 -12.00
CA ILE A 157 -2.20 4.27 -12.15
C ILE A 157 -1.62 3.01 -12.81
N THR A 158 -0.33 3.03 -13.15
CA THR A 158 0.38 1.87 -13.68
C THR A 158 1.35 1.30 -12.64
N PRO A 159 1.84 0.06 -12.81
CA PRO A 159 2.86 -0.52 -11.93
C PRO A 159 4.12 0.36 -11.82
N GLU A 160 4.49 1.05 -12.90
CA GLU A 160 5.67 1.91 -12.99
C GLU A 160 5.44 3.31 -12.39
N THR A 161 4.23 3.63 -11.95
CA THR A 161 3.93 4.93 -11.31
C THR A 161 4.75 5.11 -10.04
N ASP A 162 5.31 6.30 -9.86
CA ASP A 162 6.06 6.63 -8.64
C ASP A 162 5.14 6.71 -7.42
N THR A 163 5.59 6.17 -6.29
CA THR A 163 4.84 6.17 -5.02
C THR A 163 4.39 7.57 -4.61
N LEU A 164 5.28 8.56 -4.77
CA LEU A 164 4.94 9.94 -4.42
C LEU A 164 3.84 10.51 -5.31
N ASP A 165 3.83 10.15 -6.59
CA ASP A 165 2.80 10.62 -7.51
C ASP A 165 1.47 9.91 -7.26
N ALA A 166 1.48 8.62 -6.91
CA ALA A 166 0.29 7.91 -6.44
C ALA A 166 -0.30 8.58 -5.17
N LEU A 167 0.56 8.92 -4.20
CA LEU A 167 0.13 9.63 -2.98
C LEU A 167 -0.42 11.03 -3.27
N LYS A 168 0.24 11.81 -4.14
CA LYS A 168 -0.26 13.13 -4.56
C LYS A 168 -1.63 13.02 -5.25
N LEU A 169 -1.81 11.99 -6.09
CA LEU A 169 -3.08 11.71 -6.74
C LEU A 169 -4.18 11.41 -5.73
N MET A 170 -3.90 10.55 -4.74
CA MET A 170 -4.84 10.23 -3.66
C MET A 170 -5.23 11.47 -2.86
N GLN A 171 -4.26 12.30 -2.50
CA GLN A 171 -4.49 13.55 -1.76
C GLN A 171 -5.31 14.55 -2.59
N ARG A 172 -4.91 14.79 -3.84
CA ARG A 172 -5.58 15.73 -4.74
C ARG A 172 -7.05 15.40 -4.96
N TYR A 173 -7.37 14.13 -5.17
CA TYR A 173 -8.74 13.66 -5.44
C TYR A 173 -9.48 13.16 -4.20
N ARG A 174 -8.83 13.19 -3.03
CA ARG A 174 -9.38 12.69 -1.75
C ARG A 174 -9.93 11.26 -1.87
N ILE A 175 -9.16 10.40 -2.53
CA ILE A 175 -9.50 8.99 -2.76
C ILE A 175 -8.60 8.07 -1.91
N GLY A 176 -9.19 7.00 -1.40
CA GLY A 176 -8.51 6.03 -0.55
C GLY A 176 -8.17 4.73 -1.29
N CYS A 177 -8.19 4.74 -2.63
CA CYS A 177 -7.93 3.57 -3.43
C CYS A 177 -7.52 4.00 -4.84
N LEU A 178 -6.49 3.36 -5.38
CA LEU A 178 -6.06 3.50 -6.77
C LEU A 178 -5.89 2.10 -7.38
N PRO A 179 -6.78 1.70 -8.29
CA PRO A 179 -6.55 0.52 -9.13
C PRO A 179 -5.33 0.71 -10.02
N VAL A 180 -4.56 -0.35 -10.17
CA VAL A 180 -3.34 -0.40 -10.98
C VAL A 180 -3.64 -1.16 -12.26
N LEU A 181 -3.44 -0.53 -13.39
CA LEU A 181 -3.68 -1.12 -14.70
C LEU A 181 -2.37 -1.34 -15.45
N GLN A 182 -2.27 -2.49 -16.11
CA GLN A 182 -1.23 -2.79 -17.08
C GLN A 182 -1.89 -3.30 -18.36
N ASN A 183 -1.61 -2.64 -19.48
CA ASN A 183 -2.26 -2.97 -20.76
C ASN A 183 -3.80 -3.00 -20.67
N GLU A 184 -4.38 -1.98 -20.02
CA GLU A 184 -5.82 -1.84 -19.75
C GLU A 184 -6.44 -2.87 -18.80
N ARG A 185 -5.68 -3.85 -18.32
CA ARG A 185 -6.13 -4.88 -17.38
C ARG A 185 -5.78 -4.52 -15.94
N LEU A 186 -6.66 -4.87 -15.04
CA LEU A 186 -6.44 -4.69 -13.60
C LEU A 186 -5.39 -5.69 -13.11
N VAL A 187 -4.26 -5.20 -12.59
CA VAL A 187 -3.15 -6.02 -12.07
C VAL A 187 -2.89 -5.82 -10.60
N GLY A 188 -3.49 -4.80 -9.98
CA GLY A 188 -3.28 -4.53 -8.58
C GLY A 188 -4.16 -3.39 -8.05
N ILE A 189 -4.04 -3.14 -6.76
CA ILE A 189 -4.70 -2.03 -6.08
C ILE A 189 -3.76 -1.42 -5.05
N VAL A 190 -3.72 -0.11 -4.99
CA VAL A 190 -3.03 0.63 -3.94
C VAL A 190 -4.03 1.19 -2.96
N LEU A 191 -3.84 0.86 -1.69
CA LEU A 191 -4.62 1.37 -0.57
C LEU A 191 -3.69 2.15 0.36
N PRO A 192 -4.09 3.35 0.85
CA PRO A 192 -3.33 3.96 1.93
C PRO A 192 -3.44 3.04 3.13
N ARG A 193 -2.30 2.63 3.67
CA ARG A 193 -2.28 1.91 4.94
C ARG A 193 -2.78 2.84 6.02
N LEU A 194 -4.09 2.81 6.30
CA LEU A 194 -4.61 3.43 7.50
C LEU A 194 -4.03 2.65 8.68
N ARG A 195 -3.13 3.29 9.41
CA ARG A 195 -2.70 2.78 10.71
C ARG A 195 -3.94 2.76 11.61
N ASN A 196 -4.35 1.57 12.02
CA ASN A 196 -5.15 1.42 13.23
C ASN A 196 -4.25 1.72 14.42
#